data_c1637a6e29949e9556819196a153f2de
#
_entry.id   c1637a6e29949e9556819196a153f2de
#
_cell.length_a   1.000
_cell.length_b   1.000
_cell.length_c   1.000
_cell.angle_alpha   90.00
_cell.angle_beta   90.00
_cell.angle_gamma   90.00
#
_symmetry.space_group_name_H-M   'P 1'
#
loop_
_entity.id
_entity.type
_entity.pdbx_description
1 polymer ?
#
loop_
_entity_poly.entity_id
_entity_poly.type
_entity_poly.pdbx_seq_one_letter_code
_entity_poly.pdbx_strand_id
1 'polypeptide(L)'
;MGKRILIALGGNALQEAGKPATAQAQLAVVRQTADYIADIIAMGYAVILTHGNGPQVGRIVQQNEYADAITPAMPFDVCGAMSQGMIGYHIQQCLMDAMQARGLNKQAVTLLTQVVVDQQDPRFQNPSKPIGRFYTQAEAEAIQRENPDQTFKEDAGRGWRRVVPSPLPVEIVELDAIKCLVAQGFVTIAAGGGGIPVIRENGQLQGTAAVIDKDFASEKLVEAVDADQLLILTGVDQVCVNYNKPDQKGLDRLSVAQARQYMAEGQFAPGSMLPKVEAAVRFAASKPGRETLITSLEKAVDALQGKTGTVVYA
;
A
#
# COMPACT_ATOMS: atom_id res chain seq x y z
N MET A 1 -0.88 27.30 1.75
CA MET A 1 -1.39 25.91 1.62
C MET A 1 -1.01 25.16 2.87
N GLY A 2 -1.88 24.27 3.38
CA GLY A 2 -1.54 23.42 4.53
C GLY A 2 -0.38 22.47 4.22
N LYS A 3 0.22 21.89 5.27
CA LYS A 3 1.27 20.88 5.17
C LYS A 3 0.78 19.72 4.31
N ARG A 4 1.59 19.29 3.35
CA ARG A 4 1.23 18.22 2.39
C ARG A 4 1.64 16.87 2.97
N ILE A 5 0.69 15.93 3.07
CA ILE A 5 0.93 14.61 3.64
C ILE A 5 0.46 13.51 2.68
N LEU A 6 1.28 12.48 2.49
CA LEU A 6 0.84 11.25 1.84
C LEU A 6 0.55 10.19 2.91
N ILE A 7 -0.65 9.62 2.87
CA ILE A 7 -1.11 8.58 3.78
C ILE A 7 -1.16 7.24 3.03
N ALA A 8 -0.37 6.28 3.47
CA ALA A 8 -0.31 4.93 2.91
C ALA A 8 -1.22 3.98 3.72
N LEU A 9 -2.39 3.62 3.16
CA LEU A 9 -3.37 2.76 3.82
C LEU A 9 -2.97 1.29 3.76
N GLY A 10 -2.87 0.64 4.93
CA GLY A 10 -2.65 -0.80 5.06
C GLY A 10 -3.90 -1.63 4.76
N GLY A 11 -3.74 -2.96 4.73
CA GLY A 11 -4.87 -3.88 4.48
C GLY A 11 -6.00 -3.77 5.50
N ASN A 12 -5.68 -3.50 6.76
CA ASN A 12 -6.67 -3.35 7.84
C ASN A 12 -7.60 -2.13 7.64
N ALA A 13 -7.14 -1.11 6.92
CA ALA A 13 -7.94 0.06 6.57
C ALA A 13 -8.97 -0.23 5.44
N LEU A 14 -8.92 -1.41 4.84
CA LEU A 14 -9.75 -1.79 3.67
C LEU A 14 -10.61 -3.02 3.95
N GLN A 15 -10.17 -3.89 4.85
CA GLN A 15 -10.86 -5.15 5.18
C GLN A 15 -10.42 -5.64 6.55
N GLU A 16 -11.38 -6.02 7.37
CA GLU A 16 -11.11 -6.64 8.68
C GLU A 16 -10.73 -8.12 8.51
N ALA A 17 -9.67 -8.53 9.20
CA ALA A 17 -9.21 -9.92 9.18
C ALA A 17 -10.30 -10.86 9.75
N GLY A 18 -10.50 -12.01 9.10
CA GLY A 18 -11.47 -13.02 9.55
C GLY A 18 -12.93 -12.74 9.19
N LYS A 19 -13.28 -11.56 8.69
CA LYS A 19 -14.63 -11.26 8.22
C LYS A 19 -14.84 -11.62 6.74
N PRO A 20 -16.08 -11.91 6.32
CA PRO A 20 -16.40 -12.15 4.91
C PRO A 20 -15.96 -10.98 4.04
N ALA A 21 -15.40 -11.28 2.87
CA ALA A 21 -14.90 -10.29 1.94
C ALA A 21 -16.00 -9.73 1.00
N THR A 22 -17.22 -9.56 1.52
CA THR A 22 -18.30 -8.94 0.76
C THR A 22 -18.08 -7.45 0.53
N ALA A 23 -18.65 -6.89 -0.53
CA ALA A 23 -18.57 -5.45 -0.80
C ALA A 23 -19.07 -4.63 0.41
N GLN A 24 -20.17 -5.07 1.04
CA GLN A 24 -20.76 -4.40 2.20
C GLN A 24 -19.79 -4.40 3.41
N ALA A 25 -19.12 -5.52 3.70
CA ALA A 25 -18.18 -5.60 4.81
C ALA A 25 -16.95 -4.73 4.55
N GLN A 26 -16.42 -4.71 3.33
CA GLN A 26 -15.32 -3.83 2.94
C GLN A 26 -15.72 -2.35 3.04
N LEU A 27 -16.90 -1.99 2.53
CA LEU A 27 -17.41 -0.63 2.58
C LEU A 27 -17.57 -0.12 4.03
N ALA A 28 -17.99 -0.98 4.96
CA ALA A 28 -18.09 -0.62 6.38
C ALA A 28 -16.73 -0.24 6.99
N VAL A 29 -15.68 -1.00 6.67
CA VAL A 29 -14.30 -0.69 7.11
C VAL A 29 -13.80 0.60 6.47
N VAL A 30 -14.05 0.79 5.17
CA VAL A 30 -13.61 1.99 4.45
C VAL A 30 -14.32 3.25 4.96
N ARG A 31 -15.58 3.17 5.37
CA ARG A 31 -16.29 4.30 6.03
C ARG A 31 -15.58 4.75 7.30
N GLN A 32 -15.25 3.81 8.17
CA GLN A 32 -14.50 4.12 9.39
C GLN A 32 -13.12 4.72 9.06
N THR A 33 -12.42 4.18 8.08
CA THR A 33 -11.14 4.72 7.59
C THR A 33 -11.30 6.15 7.07
N ALA A 34 -12.36 6.42 6.31
CA ALA A 34 -12.65 7.73 5.75
C ALA A 34 -12.92 8.79 6.83
N ASP A 35 -13.52 8.40 7.96
CA ASP A 35 -13.71 9.31 9.09
C ASP A 35 -12.38 9.78 9.68
N TYR A 36 -11.43 8.88 9.94
CA TYR A 36 -10.09 9.26 10.42
C TYR A 36 -9.33 10.15 9.41
N ILE A 37 -9.45 9.85 8.12
CA ILE A 37 -8.81 10.68 7.07
C ILE A 37 -9.45 12.06 7.02
N ALA A 38 -10.78 12.16 7.12
CA ALA A 38 -11.48 13.44 7.13
C ALA A 38 -11.11 14.30 8.35
N ASP A 39 -10.83 13.70 9.52
CA ASP A 39 -10.30 14.40 10.68
C ASP A 39 -8.90 15.00 10.41
N ILE A 40 -8.03 14.25 9.73
CA ILE A 40 -6.71 14.76 9.30
C ILE A 40 -6.86 15.93 8.31
N ILE A 41 -7.81 15.82 7.37
CA ILE A 41 -8.10 16.92 6.43
C ILE A 41 -8.63 18.15 7.18
N ALA A 42 -9.47 17.96 8.19
CA ALA A 42 -10.00 19.03 9.05
C ALA A 42 -8.91 19.75 9.85
N MET A 43 -7.80 19.06 10.17
CA MET A 43 -6.60 19.67 10.78
C MET A 43 -5.84 20.59 9.81
N GLY A 44 -6.27 20.71 8.55
CA GLY A 44 -5.66 21.58 7.54
C GLY A 44 -4.61 20.94 6.65
N TYR A 45 -4.42 19.61 6.71
CA TYR A 45 -3.50 18.91 5.82
C TYR A 45 -4.01 18.83 4.38
N ALA A 46 -3.11 18.96 3.41
CA ALA A 46 -3.35 18.59 2.02
C ALA A 46 -3.00 17.09 1.86
N VAL A 47 -4.04 16.25 1.75
CA VAL A 47 -3.91 14.79 1.82
C VAL A 47 -3.82 14.16 0.44
N ILE A 48 -2.86 13.26 0.27
CA ILE A 48 -2.74 12.31 -0.83
C ILE A 48 -2.85 10.91 -0.24
N LEU A 49 -3.58 10.01 -0.90
CA LEU A 49 -3.81 8.65 -0.43
C LEU A 49 -3.20 7.63 -1.38
N THR A 50 -2.57 6.62 -0.80
CA THR A 50 -2.26 5.36 -1.46
C THR A 50 -2.88 4.21 -0.66
N HIS A 51 -3.06 3.05 -1.28
CA HIS A 51 -3.63 1.89 -0.59
C HIS A 51 -3.03 0.58 -1.09
N GLY A 52 -3.07 -0.47 -0.28
CA GLY A 52 -2.78 -1.84 -0.72
C GLY A 52 -3.96 -2.48 -1.44
N ASN A 53 -3.75 -3.65 -2.05
CA ASN A 53 -4.79 -4.40 -2.75
C ASN A 53 -4.65 -5.93 -2.64
N GLY A 54 -3.67 -6.45 -1.90
CA GLY A 54 -3.28 -7.87 -1.95
C GLY A 54 -4.44 -8.88 -1.88
N PRO A 55 -5.36 -8.80 -0.90
CA PRO A 55 -6.52 -9.68 -0.85
C PRO A 55 -7.50 -9.46 -2.01
N GLN A 56 -7.67 -8.22 -2.45
CA GLN A 56 -8.63 -7.83 -3.48
C GLN A 56 -8.19 -8.28 -4.87
N VAL A 57 -6.96 -7.96 -5.26
CA VAL A 57 -6.42 -8.36 -6.57
C VAL A 57 -6.37 -9.88 -6.71
N GLY A 58 -6.00 -10.59 -5.65
CA GLY A 58 -5.98 -12.05 -5.70
C GLY A 58 -7.36 -12.68 -5.90
N ARG A 59 -8.43 -12.07 -5.34
CA ARG A 59 -9.81 -12.52 -5.63
C ARG A 59 -10.25 -12.20 -7.04
N ILE A 60 -9.89 -11.04 -7.56
CA ILE A 60 -10.18 -10.67 -8.95
C ILE A 60 -9.50 -11.67 -9.90
N VAL A 61 -8.22 -11.98 -9.67
CA VAL A 61 -7.50 -13.00 -10.45
C VAL A 61 -8.23 -14.34 -10.37
N GLN A 62 -8.58 -14.81 -9.17
CA GLN A 62 -9.29 -16.07 -8.99
C GLN A 62 -10.65 -16.09 -9.70
N GLN A 63 -11.41 -14.99 -9.66
CA GLN A 63 -12.68 -14.88 -10.40
C GLN A 63 -12.47 -14.98 -11.91
N ASN A 64 -11.42 -14.36 -12.45
CA ASN A 64 -11.04 -14.45 -13.86
C ASN A 64 -10.63 -15.89 -14.23
N GLU A 65 -9.77 -16.52 -13.44
CA GLU A 65 -9.33 -17.90 -13.67
C GLU A 65 -10.51 -18.90 -13.64
N TYR A 66 -11.47 -18.71 -12.71
CA TYR A 66 -12.68 -19.56 -12.66
C TYR A 66 -13.60 -19.40 -13.86
N ALA A 67 -13.66 -18.21 -14.45
CA ALA A 67 -14.53 -17.92 -15.58
C ALA A 67 -13.86 -18.19 -16.94
N ASP A 68 -12.58 -18.53 -17.00
CA ASP A 68 -11.78 -18.59 -18.22
C ASP A 68 -12.35 -19.53 -19.29
N ALA A 69 -13.01 -20.62 -18.88
CA ALA A 69 -13.68 -21.54 -19.80
C ALA A 69 -14.92 -20.91 -20.50
N ILE A 70 -15.45 -19.80 -19.98
CA ILE A 70 -16.66 -19.14 -20.49
C ILE A 70 -16.29 -17.81 -21.15
N THR A 71 -15.39 -17.08 -20.53
CA THR A 71 -14.90 -15.78 -20.98
C THR A 71 -13.41 -15.66 -20.66
N PRO A 72 -12.55 -15.26 -21.63
CA PRO A 72 -11.11 -15.21 -21.42
C PRO A 72 -10.72 -14.40 -20.19
N ALA A 73 -9.82 -14.95 -19.36
CA ALA A 73 -9.31 -14.29 -18.19
C ALA A 73 -8.53 -13.02 -18.55
N MET A 74 -8.71 -11.96 -17.76
CA MET A 74 -7.91 -10.74 -17.90
C MET A 74 -6.50 -10.97 -17.38
N PRO A 75 -5.48 -10.39 -18.04
CA PRO A 75 -4.11 -10.47 -17.57
C PRO A 75 -3.93 -9.79 -16.20
N PHE A 76 -2.84 -10.14 -15.52
CA PHE A 76 -2.64 -9.78 -14.12
C PHE A 76 -2.59 -8.27 -13.85
N ASP A 77 -1.97 -7.51 -14.75
CA ASP A 77 -1.91 -6.03 -14.69
C ASP A 77 -3.30 -5.40 -14.81
N VAL A 78 -4.16 -5.95 -15.69
CA VAL A 78 -5.57 -5.52 -15.81
C VAL A 78 -6.34 -5.84 -14.54
N CYS A 79 -6.14 -7.02 -13.93
CA CYS A 79 -6.71 -7.33 -12.61
C CYS A 79 -6.23 -6.34 -11.53
N GLY A 80 -4.97 -5.89 -11.62
CA GLY A 80 -4.42 -4.80 -10.83
C GLY A 80 -5.21 -3.51 -10.99
N ALA A 81 -5.45 -3.09 -12.23
CA ALA A 81 -6.25 -1.90 -12.56
C ALA A 81 -7.69 -2.01 -12.06
N MET A 82 -8.33 -3.18 -12.21
CA MET A 82 -9.67 -3.45 -11.66
C MET A 82 -9.69 -3.27 -10.14
N SER A 83 -8.65 -3.74 -9.43
CA SER A 83 -8.53 -3.55 -7.98
C SER A 83 -8.36 -2.08 -7.58
N GLN A 84 -7.62 -1.28 -8.34
CA GLN A 84 -7.51 0.16 -8.12
C GLN A 84 -8.87 0.85 -8.25
N GLY A 85 -9.61 0.56 -9.31
CA GLY A 85 -10.94 1.11 -9.54
C GLY A 85 -11.91 0.75 -8.43
N MET A 86 -11.96 -0.51 -8.03
CA MET A 86 -12.86 -1.01 -6.98
C MET A 86 -12.57 -0.38 -5.63
N ILE A 87 -11.32 -0.39 -5.18
CA ILE A 87 -10.93 0.14 -3.87
C ILE A 87 -11.02 1.66 -3.87
N GLY A 88 -10.51 2.29 -4.92
CA GLY A 88 -10.56 3.73 -5.08
C GLY A 88 -11.99 4.28 -5.09
N TYR A 89 -12.93 3.60 -5.75
CA TYR A 89 -14.35 3.92 -5.73
C TYR A 89 -14.91 3.93 -4.29
N HIS A 90 -14.65 2.88 -3.51
CA HIS A 90 -15.10 2.79 -2.12
C HIS A 90 -14.50 3.92 -1.26
N ILE A 91 -13.20 4.18 -1.37
CA ILE A 91 -12.52 5.24 -0.60
C ILE A 91 -13.07 6.60 -1.01
N GLN A 92 -13.17 6.89 -2.30
CA GLN A 92 -13.65 8.16 -2.81
C GLN A 92 -15.07 8.46 -2.32
N GLN A 93 -15.99 7.50 -2.44
CA GLN A 93 -17.38 7.65 -2.00
C GLN A 93 -17.46 7.93 -0.49
N CYS A 94 -16.83 7.08 0.33
CA CYS A 94 -16.88 7.22 1.78
C CYS A 94 -16.21 8.51 2.26
N LEU A 95 -15.11 8.90 1.62
CA LEU A 95 -14.39 10.12 2.00
C LEU A 95 -15.17 11.39 1.63
N MET A 96 -15.88 11.39 0.50
CA MET A 96 -16.77 12.48 0.12
C MET A 96 -17.87 12.67 1.18
N ASP A 97 -18.51 11.57 1.61
CA ASP A 97 -19.53 11.60 2.67
C ASP A 97 -18.95 12.11 4.00
N ALA A 98 -17.78 11.59 4.40
CA ALA A 98 -17.11 11.98 5.65
C ALA A 98 -16.66 13.45 5.66
N MET A 99 -16.19 13.97 4.54
CA MET A 99 -15.83 15.39 4.39
C MET A 99 -17.07 16.28 4.42
N GLN A 100 -18.14 15.89 3.73
CA GLN A 100 -19.41 16.63 3.75
C GLN A 100 -19.98 16.71 5.17
N ALA A 101 -19.97 15.62 5.93
CA ALA A 101 -20.45 15.59 7.30
C ALA A 101 -19.68 16.54 8.23
N ARG A 102 -18.43 16.89 7.89
CA ARG A 102 -17.57 17.84 8.62
C ARG A 102 -17.60 19.26 8.04
N GLY A 103 -18.44 19.52 7.03
CA GLY A 103 -18.51 20.84 6.36
C GLY A 103 -17.24 21.17 5.56
N LEU A 104 -16.43 20.20 5.17
CA LEU A 104 -15.22 20.39 4.39
C LEU A 104 -15.59 20.47 2.90
N ASN A 105 -15.39 21.66 2.31
CA ASN A 105 -15.63 21.87 0.88
C ASN A 105 -14.43 21.39 0.05
N LYS A 106 -14.21 20.06 0.02
CA LYS A 106 -13.17 19.39 -0.77
C LYS A 106 -13.76 18.23 -1.54
N GLN A 107 -13.08 17.83 -2.59
CA GLN A 107 -13.44 16.67 -3.40
C GLN A 107 -12.32 15.64 -3.36
N ALA A 108 -12.70 14.38 -3.35
CA ALA A 108 -11.78 13.26 -3.51
C ALA A 108 -11.86 12.74 -4.96
N VAL A 109 -10.72 12.34 -5.51
CA VAL A 109 -10.63 11.77 -6.86
C VAL A 109 -9.68 10.59 -6.87
N THR A 110 -10.11 9.50 -7.49
CA THR A 110 -9.27 8.32 -7.75
C THR A 110 -8.68 8.41 -9.13
N LEU A 111 -7.36 8.34 -9.23
CA LEU A 111 -6.63 8.28 -10.48
C LEU A 111 -6.03 6.90 -10.68
N LEU A 112 -6.40 6.22 -11.76
CA LEU A 112 -5.70 5.01 -12.19
C LEU A 112 -4.24 5.38 -12.44
N THR A 113 -3.34 4.64 -11.80
CA THR A 113 -1.93 5.00 -11.76
C THR A 113 -1.07 3.84 -12.24
N GLN A 114 -0.33 4.06 -13.31
CA GLN A 114 0.68 3.15 -13.82
C GLN A 114 2.04 3.47 -13.18
N VAL A 115 2.79 2.43 -12.86
CA VAL A 115 4.13 2.58 -12.27
C VAL A 115 5.12 1.75 -13.07
N VAL A 116 6.10 2.44 -13.64
CA VAL A 116 7.17 1.79 -14.40
C VAL A 116 8.07 1.02 -13.45
N VAL A 117 8.39 -0.21 -13.83
CA VAL A 117 9.36 -1.08 -13.16
C VAL A 117 10.47 -1.47 -14.12
N ASP A 118 11.64 -1.79 -13.58
CA ASP A 118 12.75 -2.32 -14.38
C ASP A 118 12.49 -3.80 -14.67
N GLN A 119 12.41 -4.16 -15.94
CA GLN A 119 12.25 -5.56 -16.38
C GLN A 119 13.40 -6.46 -15.91
N GLN A 120 14.57 -5.88 -15.65
CA GLN A 120 15.75 -6.60 -15.16
C GLN A 120 15.82 -6.67 -13.63
N ASP A 121 14.84 -6.15 -12.90
CA ASP A 121 14.82 -6.25 -11.44
C ASP A 121 14.89 -7.74 -11.03
N PRO A 122 15.89 -8.14 -10.21
CA PRO A 122 16.06 -9.54 -9.79
C PRO A 122 14.86 -10.12 -9.04
N ARG A 123 13.95 -9.26 -8.55
CA ARG A 123 12.70 -9.68 -7.91
C ARG A 123 11.74 -10.39 -8.87
N PHE A 124 11.87 -10.22 -10.18
CA PHE A 124 11.13 -11.02 -11.15
C PHE A 124 11.50 -12.51 -11.11
N GLN A 125 12.76 -12.81 -10.78
CA GLN A 125 13.26 -14.19 -10.65
C GLN A 125 12.94 -14.79 -9.26
N ASN A 126 12.51 -13.97 -8.30
CA ASN A 126 12.26 -14.36 -6.91
C ASN A 126 10.89 -13.86 -6.42
N PRO A 127 9.77 -14.39 -6.92
CA PRO A 127 8.44 -13.99 -6.49
C PRO A 127 8.30 -14.10 -4.97
N SER A 128 7.81 -13.03 -4.34
CA SER A 128 7.73 -12.92 -2.87
C SER A 128 6.48 -12.24 -2.35
N LYS A 129 5.70 -11.55 -3.21
CA LYS A 129 4.51 -10.82 -2.76
C LYS A 129 3.30 -11.73 -2.70
N PRO A 130 2.75 -12.02 -1.50
CA PRO A 130 1.59 -12.89 -1.36
C PRO A 130 0.32 -12.21 -1.88
N ILE A 131 -0.46 -12.95 -2.67
CA ILE A 131 -1.77 -12.52 -3.18
C ILE A 131 -2.84 -13.59 -2.92
N GLY A 132 -4.10 -13.19 -2.99
CA GLY A 132 -5.23 -14.10 -2.92
C GLY A 132 -5.49 -14.72 -1.55
N ARG A 133 -6.14 -15.88 -1.57
CA ARG A 133 -6.51 -16.65 -0.37
C ARG A 133 -5.35 -17.49 0.17
N PHE A 134 -5.56 -18.05 1.34
CA PHE A 134 -4.71 -19.11 1.87
C PHE A 134 -5.11 -20.47 1.30
N TYR A 135 -4.14 -21.32 1.09
CA TYR A 135 -4.24 -22.69 0.63
C TYR A 135 -3.61 -23.63 1.65
N THR A 136 -4.05 -24.88 1.68
CA THR A 136 -3.27 -25.95 2.28
C THR A 136 -2.06 -26.26 1.40
N GLN A 137 -1.03 -26.91 1.95
CA GLN A 137 0.14 -27.32 1.16
C GLN A 137 -0.26 -28.19 -0.03
N ALA A 138 -1.15 -29.18 0.21
CA ALA A 138 -1.63 -30.10 -0.82
C ALA A 138 -2.37 -29.40 -1.97
N GLU A 139 -3.21 -28.39 -1.66
CA GLU A 139 -3.87 -27.55 -2.67
C GLU A 139 -2.85 -26.75 -3.49
N ALA A 140 -1.88 -26.10 -2.82
CA ALA A 140 -0.85 -25.30 -3.47
C ALA A 140 0.00 -26.16 -4.43
N GLU A 141 0.43 -27.35 -4.00
CA GLU A 141 1.20 -28.30 -4.82
C GLU A 141 0.39 -28.84 -6.00
N ALA A 142 -0.91 -29.07 -5.82
CA ALA A 142 -1.80 -29.52 -6.90
C ALA A 142 -1.93 -28.43 -7.98
N ILE A 143 -2.22 -27.19 -7.57
CA ILE A 143 -2.36 -26.06 -8.48
C ILE A 143 -1.04 -25.79 -9.22
N GLN A 144 0.10 -25.84 -8.52
CA GLN A 144 1.41 -25.60 -9.12
C GLN A 144 1.81 -26.68 -10.16
N ARG A 145 1.35 -27.93 -9.98
CA ARG A 145 1.54 -28.97 -10.99
C ARG A 145 0.75 -28.73 -12.27
N GLU A 146 -0.45 -28.19 -12.15
CA GLU A 146 -1.31 -27.83 -13.28
C GLU A 146 -0.88 -26.50 -13.93
N ASN A 147 -0.27 -25.58 -13.14
CA ASN A 147 0.16 -24.26 -13.57
C ASN A 147 1.62 -24.02 -13.12
N PRO A 148 2.62 -24.51 -13.85
CA PRO A 148 4.04 -24.47 -13.44
C PRO A 148 4.64 -23.05 -13.33
N ASP A 149 4.02 -22.06 -13.93
CA ASP A 149 4.36 -20.64 -13.87
C ASP A 149 3.90 -19.97 -12.56
N GLN A 150 3.00 -20.60 -11.81
CA GLN A 150 2.54 -20.10 -10.53
C GLN A 150 3.46 -20.57 -9.40
N THR A 151 3.85 -19.64 -8.53
CA THR A 151 4.68 -19.93 -7.36
C THR A 151 3.87 -19.78 -6.09
N PHE A 152 4.01 -20.74 -5.17
CA PHE A 152 3.39 -20.69 -3.85
C PHE A 152 4.45 -20.73 -2.77
N LYS A 153 4.23 -19.98 -1.67
CA LYS A 153 5.09 -19.97 -0.48
C LYS A 153 4.25 -20.02 0.78
N GLU A 154 4.81 -20.60 1.81
CA GLU A 154 4.24 -20.59 3.16
C GLU A 154 4.26 -19.15 3.70
N ASP A 155 3.15 -18.70 4.32
CA ASP A 155 2.96 -17.34 4.81
C ASP A 155 2.75 -17.34 6.34
N ALA A 156 3.83 -17.31 7.06
CA ALA A 156 3.92 -17.07 8.51
C ALA A 156 3.02 -17.99 9.37
N GLY A 157 3.01 -19.30 9.11
CA GLY A 157 2.25 -20.31 9.86
C GLY A 157 0.75 -20.32 9.56
N ARG A 158 0.26 -19.45 8.64
CA ARG A 158 -1.17 -19.34 8.32
C ARG A 158 -1.62 -20.20 7.14
N GLY A 159 -0.67 -20.81 6.44
CA GLY A 159 -0.89 -21.61 5.24
C GLY A 159 -0.08 -21.11 4.04
N TRP A 160 -0.38 -21.63 2.88
CA TRP A 160 0.32 -21.32 1.63
C TRP A 160 -0.43 -20.24 0.85
N ARG A 161 0.32 -19.37 0.19
CA ARG A 161 -0.23 -18.34 -0.70
C ARG A 161 0.51 -18.31 -2.03
N ARG A 162 -0.23 -18.01 -3.09
CA ARG A 162 0.38 -17.64 -4.37
C ARG A 162 1.23 -16.39 -4.15
N VAL A 163 2.46 -16.41 -4.68
CA VAL A 163 3.35 -15.25 -4.66
C VAL A 163 3.67 -14.81 -6.09
N VAL A 164 3.79 -13.50 -6.26
CA VAL A 164 4.13 -12.86 -7.53
C VAL A 164 5.39 -12.00 -7.37
N PRO A 165 6.08 -11.64 -8.47
CA PRO A 165 7.17 -10.68 -8.44
C PRO A 165 6.75 -9.37 -7.77
N SER A 166 7.69 -8.74 -7.06
CA SER A 166 7.47 -7.44 -6.43
C SER A 166 8.66 -6.49 -6.69
N PRO A 167 8.80 -6.01 -7.96
CA PRO A 167 9.88 -5.11 -8.35
C PRO A 167 9.76 -3.75 -7.67
N LEU A 168 10.86 -2.98 -7.65
CA LEU A 168 10.84 -1.60 -7.15
C LEU A 168 10.19 -0.64 -8.16
N PRO A 169 9.46 0.38 -7.68
CA PRO A 169 8.93 1.44 -8.54
C PRO A 169 10.07 2.33 -9.06
N VAL A 170 10.06 2.60 -10.36
CA VAL A 170 11.04 3.48 -11.02
C VAL A 170 10.43 4.85 -11.30
N GLU A 171 9.25 4.89 -11.94
CA GLU A 171 8.57 6.12 -12.38
C GLU A 171 7.06 5.97 -12.18
N ILE A 172 6.39 7.07 -11.82
CA ILE A 172 4.93 7.17 -11.79
C ILE A 172 4.48 7.88 -13.06
N VAL A 173 3.75 7.19 -13.92
CA VAL A 173 3.41 7.69 -15.25
C VAL A 173 2.51 8.91 -15.18
N GLU A 174 1.49 8.90 -14.33
CA GLU A 174 0.50 9.98 -14.20
C GLU A 174 0.91 11.08 -13.22
N LEU A 175 2.23 11.22 -12.94
CA LEU A 175 2.74 12.14 -11.92
C LEU A 175 2.29 13.59 -12.11
N ASP A 176 2.30 14.10 -13.35
CA ASP A 176 1.93 15.49 -13.63
C ASP A 176 0.43 15.72 -13.38
N ALA A 177 -0.42 14.75 -13.72
CA ALA A 177 -1.85 14.80 -13.40
C ALA A 177 -2.09 14.80 -11.88
N ILE A 178 -1.36 13.94 -11.14
CA ILE A 178 -1.42 13.89 -9.68
C ILE A 178 -1.02 15.24 -9.07
N LYS A 179 0.10 15.83 -9.53
CA LYS A 179 0.56 17.16 -9.08
C LYS A 179 -0.47 18.24 -9.34
N CYS A 180 -1.10 18.23 -10.51
CA CYS A 180 -2.16 19.18 -10.88
C CYS A 180 -3.35 19.06 -9.93
N LEU A 181 -3.87 17.87 -9.69
CA LEU A 181 -5.00 17.63 -8.79
C LEU A 181 -4.69 18.08 -7.36
N VAL A 182 -3.51 17.72 -6.84
CA VAL A 182 -3.05 18.13 -5.50
C VAL A 182 -2.94 19.65 -5.40
N ALA A 183 -2.40 20.32 -6.42
CA ALA A 183 -2.28 21.79 -6.46
C ALA A 183 -3.65 22.49 -6.48
N GLN A 184 -4.67 21.87 -7.09
CA GLN A 184 -6.06 22.34 -7.10
C GLN A 184 -6.83 22.03 -5.80
N GLY A 185 -6.18 21.34 -4.83
CA GLY A 185 -6.77 21.07 -3.53
C GLY A 185 -7.62 19.80 -3.44
N PHE A 186 -7.64 18.96 -4.48
CA PHE A 186 -8.28 17.64 -4.42
C PHE A 186 -7.56 16.70 -3.45
N VAL A 187 -8.34 15.88 -2.76
CA VAL A 187 -7.80 14.71 -2.07
C VAL A 187 -7.59 13.63 -3.13
N THR A 188 -6.33 13.39 -3.48
CA THR A 188 -6.00 12.52 -4.62
C THR A 188 -5.66 11.11 -4.13
N ILE A 189 -6.39 10.10 -4.60
CA ILE A 189 -6.15 8.68 -4.37
C ILE A 189 -5.38 8.15 -5.57
N ALA A 190 -4.12 7.79 -5.40
CA ALA A 190 -3.23 7.39 -6.50
C ALA A 190 -2.35 6.20 -6.10
N ALA A 191 -1.69 5.57 -7.06
CA ALA A 191 -0.82 4.41 -6.88
C ALA A 191 -1.45 3.29 -6.05
N GLY A 192 -2.76 3.08 -6.18
CA GLY A 192 -3.49 2.02 -5.48
C GLY A 192 -2.91 0.64 -5.80
N GLY A 193 -2.76 -0.20 -4.75
CA GLY A 193 -2.13 -1.51 -4.87
C GLY A 193 -0.62 -1.50 -5.15
N GLY A 194 0.00 -0.32 -5.08
CA GLY A 194 1.38 -0.08 -5.50
C GLY A 194 1.50 0.44 -6.93
N GLY A 195 0.38 0.70 -7.60
CA GLY A 195 0.31 1.07 -9.02
C GLY A 195 0.12 -0.14 -9.93
N ILE A 196 -0.30 0.11 -11.16
CA ILE A 196 -0.35 -0.89 -12.23
C ILE A 196 1.08 -1.03 -12.76
N PRO A 197 1.74 -2.19 -12.60
CA PRO A 197 3.12 -2.34 -13.03
C PRO A 197 3.21 -2.40 -14.56
N VAL A 198 4.05 -1.53 -15.10
CA VAL A 198 4.33 -1.45 -16.54
C VAL A 198 5.83 -1.41 -16.79
N ILE A 199 6.27 -1.90 -17.94
CA ILE A 199 7.63 -1.73 -18.46
C ILE A 199 7.61 -0.75 -19.63
N ARG A 200 8.75 -0.08 -19.89
CA ARG A 200 8.94 0.69 -21.12
C ARG A 200 9.72 -0.12 -22.13
N GLU A 201 9.09 -0.44 -23.23
CA GLU A 201 9.74 -1.12 -24.33
C GLU A 201 9.55 -0.31 -25.62
N ASN A 202 10.64 0.08 -26.27
CA ASN A 202 10.63 0.91 -27.49
C ASN A 202 9.80 2.20 -27.35
N GLY A 203 9.77 2.80 -26.15
CA GLY A 203 9.00 4.02 -25.84
C GLY A 203 7.52 3.78 -25.55
N GLN A 204 7.03 2.56 -25.64
CA GLN A 204 5.65 2.18 -25.32
C GLN A 204 5.55 1.61 -23.91
N LEU A 205 4.41 1.81 -23.27
CA LEU A 205 4.06 1.19 -21.99
C LEU A 205 3.41 -0.16 -22.24
N GLN A 206 3.88 -1.17 -21.52
CA GLN A 206 3.35 -2.53 -21.59
C GLN A 206 3.14 -3.05 -20.16
N GLY A 207 1.95 -3.60 -19.88
CA GLY A 207 1.63 -4.22 -18.60
C GLY A 207 2.52 -5.42 -18.31
N THR A 208 2.82 -5.65 -17.04
CA THR A 208 3.62 -6.80 -16.59
C THR A 208 3.02 -7.46 -15.36
N ALA A 209 3.21 -8.80 -15.26
CA ALA A 209 2.65 -9.60 -14.16
C ALA A 209 3.48 -9.43 -12.87
N ALA A 210 3.17 -8.41 -12.10
CA ALA A 210 3.84 -8.10 -10.84
C ALA A 210 2.88 -7.40 -9.86
N VAL A 211 3.27 -7.26 -8.60
CA VAL A 211 2.64 -6.37 -7.61
C VAL A 211 3.73 -5.56 -6.92
N ILE A 212 3.76 -4.27 -7.18
CA ILE A 212 4.68 -3.36 -6.51
C ILE A 212 4.25 -3.22 -5.04
N ASP A 213 5.21 -3.25 -4.11
CA ASP A 213 4.88 -2.99 -2.71
C ASP A 213 4.37 -1.55 -2.54
N LYS A 214 3.20 -1.40 -1.92
CA LYS A 214 2.57 -0.09 -1.75
C LYS A 214 3.42 0.90 -0.95
N ASP A 215 4.24 0.40 0.00
CA ASP A 215 5.05 1.28 0.84
C ASP A 215 6.17 1.91 0.02
N PHE A 216 6.78 1.17 -0.93
CA PHE A 216 7.75 1.73 -1.89
C PHE A 216 7.09 2.62 -2.95
N ALA A 217 5.90 2.26 -3.43
CA ALA A 217 5.17 3.13 -4.36
C ALA A 217 4.74 4.45 -3.68
N SER A 218 4.35 4.39 -2.40
CA SER A 218 4.03 5.56 -1.59
C SER A 218 5.26 6.44 -1.36
N GLU A 219 6.40 5.83 -1.07
CA GLU A 219 7.68 6.53 -0.91
C GLU A 219 8.06 7.23 -2.22
N LYS A 220 7.98 6.54 -3.35
CA LYS A 220 8.26 7.12 -4.66
C LYS A 220 7.33 8.29 -4.98
N LEU A 221 6.02 8.15 -4.68
CA LEU A 221 5.04 9.20 -4.93
C LEU A 221 5.25 10.41 -4.01
N VAL A 222 5.47 10.19 -2.71
CA VAL A 222 5.62 11.29 -1.74
C VAL A 222 6.85 12.15 -2.03
N GLU A 223 7.94 11.54 -2.52
CA GLU A 223 9.09 12.29 -3.02
C GLU A 223 8.76 13.09 -4.28
N ALA A 224 8.12 12.44 -5.25
CA ALA A 224 7.85 13.01 -6.57
C ALA A 224 6.87 14.20 -6.51
N VAL A 225 5.92 14.20 -5.56
CA VAL A 225 5.00 15.32 -5.32
C VAL A 225 5.56 16.37 -4.36
N ASP A 226 6.79 16.19 -3.89
CA ASP A 226 7.47 17.02 -2.88
C ASP A 226 6.57 17.30 -1.66
N ALA A 227 6.03 16.21 -1.07
CA ALA A 227 5.24 16.34 0.15
C ALA A 227 6.13 16.46 1.39
N ASP A 228 5.57 17.06 2.46
CA ASP A 228 6.29 17.35 3.69
C ASP A 228 6.44 16.12 4.58
N GLN A 229 5.49 15.17 4.49
CA GLN A 229 5.43 14.03 5.42
C GLN A 229 4.83 12.79 4.74
N LEU A 230 5.37 11.63 5.10
CA LEU A 230 4.80 10.32 4.81
C LEU A 230 4.18 9.74 6.09
N LEU A 231 2.91 9.33 6.05
CA LEU A 231 2.22 8.61 7.11
C LEU A 231 1.91 7.20 6.64
N ILE A 232 2.54 6.21 7.26
CA ILE A 232 2.30 4.79 6.97
C ILE A 232 1.37 4.21 8.04
N LEU A 233 0.16 3.84 7.64
CA LEU A 233 -0.81 3.22 8.53
C LEU A 233 -0.69 1.70 8.49
N THR A 234 -0.59 1.10 9.69
CA THR A 234 -0.34 -0.34 9.88
C THR A 234 -1.19 -0.89 11.03
N GLY A 235 -1.01 -2.15 11.41
CA GLY A 235 -1.78 -2.80 12.47
C GLY A 235 -1.19 -2.66 13.88
N VAL A 236 -0.18 -1.80 14.07
CA VAL A 236 0.44 -1.54 15.37
C VAL A 236 0.64 -0.05 15.57
N ASP A 237 0.58 0.40 16.83
CA ASP A 237 0.69 1.81 17.17
C ASP A 237 2.11 2.35 17.01
N GLN A 238 3.12 1.50 17.17
CA GLN A 238 4.53 1.86 17.06
C GLN A 238 5.34 0.74 16.41
N VAL A 239 6.46 1.10 15.79
CA VAL A 239 7.50 0.16 15.38
C VAL A 239 8.17 -0.38 16.63
N CYS A 240 8.34 -1.71 16.72
CA CYS A 240 8.97 -2.36 17.85
C CYS A 240 10.22 -3.11 17.41
N VAL A 241 11.23 -3.14 18.28
CA VAL A 241 12.30 -4.14 18.26
C VAL A 241 11.91 -5.30 19.18
N ASN A 242 12.48 -6.48 18.95
CA ASN A 242 12.17 -7.72 19.66
C ASN A 242 10.66 -8.05 19.69
N TYR A 243 10.00 -7.83 18.56
CA TYR A 243 8.55 -7.99 18.45
C TYR A 243 8.10 -9.40 18.84
N ASN A 244 7.04 -9.51 19.66
CA ASN A 244 6.52 -10.74 20.25
C ASN A 244 7.52 -11.48 21.19
N LYS A 245 8.55 -10.79 21.72
CA LYS A 245 9.46 -11.32 22.75
C LYS A 245 9.22 -10.62 24.10
N PRO A 246 9.68 -11.21 25.22
CA PRO A 246 9.50 -10.61 26.56
C PRO A 246 10.12 -9.21 26.72
N ASP A 247 11.15 -8.91 25.93
CA ASP A 247 11.88 -7.64 25.89
C ASP A 247 11.48 -6.75 24.72
N GLN A 248 10.26 -6.94 24.19
CA GLN A 248 9.70 -6.06 23.15
C GLN A 248 9.71 -4.61 23.61
N LYS A 249 10.19 -3.74 22.74
CA LYS A 249 10.25 -2.30 23.00
C LYS A 249 9.72 -1.52 21.82
N GLY A 250 8.70 -0.67 22.06
CA GLY A 250 8.21 0.34 21.11
C GLY A 250 9.21 1.49 20.96
N LEU A 251 9.26 2.05 19.77
CA LEU A 251 10.17 3.15 19.40
C LEU A 251 9.35 4.40 19.09
N ASP A 252 9.51 5.46 19.88
CA ASP A 252 8.88 6.76 19.60
C ASP A 252 9.58 7.48 18.44
N ARG A 253 10.91 7.42 18.42
CA ARG A 253 11.77 8.02 17.41
C ARG A 253 12.81 7.01 16.93
N LEU A 254 13.08 7.04 15.63
CA LEU A 254 13.99 6.10 14.99
C LEU A 254 14.83 6.87 13.95
N SER A 255 16.10 7.09 14.21
CA SER A 255 16.98 7.70 13.23
C SER A 255 17.22 6.76 12.05
N VAL A 256 17.52 7.32 10.88
CA VAL A 256 17.89 6.54 9.68
C VAL A 256 19.07 5.59 9.98
N ALA A 257 20.05 6.02 10.79
CA ALA A 257 21.19 5.19 11.17
C ALA A 257 20.76 3.99 12.03
N GLN A 258 19.94 4.21 13.07
CA GLN A 258 19.39 3.15 13.92
C GLN A 258 18.48 2.20 13.13
N ALA A 259 17.64 2.74 12.25
CA ALA A 259 16.77 1.93 11.40
C ALA A 259 17.57 0.97 10.52
N ARG A 260 18.63 1.47 9.88
CA ARG A 260 19.54 0.63 9.08
C ARG A 260 20.23 -0.46 9.89
N GLN A 261 20.66 -0.15 11.11
CA GLN A 261 21.22 -1.13 12.04
C GLN A 261 20.19 -2.20 12.38
N TYR A 262 18.99 -1.84 12.81
CA TYR A 262 17.92 -2.78 13.15
C TYR A 262 17.45 -3.62 11.97
N MET A 263 17.45 -3.07 10.75
CA MET A 263 17.19 -3.83 9.53
C MET A 263 18.28 -4.90 9.31
N ALA A 264 19.55 -4.56 9.48
CA ALA A 264 20.68 -5.49 9.35
C ALA A 264 20.66 -6.59 10.43
N GLU A 265 20.18 -6.29 11.63
CA GLU A 265 19.99 -7.22 12.73
C GLU A 265 18.73 -8.11 12.57
N GLY A 266 17.92 -7.90 11.51
CA GLY A 266 16.70 -8.68 11.27
C GLY A 266 15.56 -8.40 12.27
N GLN A 267 15.52 -7.22 12.87
CA GLN A 267 14.50 -6.84 13.85
C GLN A 267 13.08 -6.72 13.25
N PHE A 268 12.95 -6.49 11.94
CA PHE A 268 11.69 -6.23 11.29
C PHE A 268 11.27 -7.40 10.39
N ALA A 269 10.02 -7.85 10.54
CA ALA A 269 9.48 -8.98 9.78
C ALA A 269 9.48 -8.70 8.27
N PRO A 270 10.11 -9.56 7.43
CA PRO A 270 10.05 -9.48 5.98
C PRO A 270 8.60 -9.49 5.48
N GLY A 271 8.30 -8.70 4.43
CA GLY A 271 6.97 -8.63 3.83
C GLY A 271 5.89 -7.93 4.69
N SER A 272 6.22 -7.49 5.91
CA SER A 272 5.32 -6.78 6.82
C SER A 272 5.94 -5.45 7.29
N MET A 273 6.69 -5.43 8.39
CA MET A 273 7.26 -4.19 8.95
C MET A 273 8.50 -3.72 8.19
N LEU A 274 9.34 -4.65 7.69
CA LEU A 274 10.59 -4.29 6.99
C LEU A 274 10.37 -3.36 5.80
N PRO A 275 9.45 -3.59 4.86
CA PRO A 275 9.21 -2.67 3.74
C PRO A 275 8.78 -1.27 4.19
N LYS A 276 8.02 -1.17 5.30
CA LYS A 276 7.56 0.12 5.85
C LYS A 276 8.72 0.93 6.41
N VAL A 277 9.58 0.29 7.19
CA VAL A 277 10.77 0.94 7.75
C VAL A 277 11.74 1.31 6.62
N GLU A 278 11.92 0.46 5.61
CA GLU A 278 12.77 0.76 4.46
C GLU A 278 12.25 1.96 3.66
N ALA A 279 10.96 2.00 3.35
CA ALA A 279 10.32 3.15 2.69
C ALA A 279 10.44 4.42 3.53
N ALA A 280 10.22 4.31 4.85
CA ALA A 280 10.36 5.42 5.79
C ALA A 280 11.79 5.99 5.80
N VAL A 281 12.80 5.11 5.82
CA VAL A 281 14.22 5.48 5.78
C VAL A 281 14.59 6.18 4.47
N ARG A 282 14.09 5.68 3.33
CA ARG A 282 14.33 6.29 2.02
C ARG A 282 13.79 7.71 1.99
N PHE A 283 12.52 7.90 2.37
CA PHE A 283 11.89 9.22 2.38
C PHE A 283 12.55 10.19 3.36
N ALA A 284 12.82 9.78 4.60
CA ALA A 284 13.48 10.62 5.59
C ALA A 284 14.90 11.03 5.15
N ALA A 285 15.64 10.16 4.47
CA ALA A 285 16.98 10.43 3.96
C ALA A 285 17.01 11.26 2.67
N SER A 286 15.90 11.41 1.96
CA SER A 286 15.87 12.01 0.62
C SER A 286 16.04 13.54 0.62
N LYS A 287 15.66 14.22 1.73
CA LYS A 287 15.77 15.66 1.88
C LYS A 287 15.79 16.04 3.37
N PRO A 288 16.63 17.00 3.80
CA PRO A 288 16.63 17.49 5.18
C PRO A 288 15.24 17.94 5.65
N GLY A 289 14.87 17.55 6.87
CA GLY A 289 13.59 17.89 7.49
C GLY A 289 12.40 17.03 7.07
N ARG A 290 12.58 16.04 6.18
CA ARG A 290 11.55 15.03 5.89
C ARG A 290 11.48 14.02 7.02
N GLU A 291 10.26 13.68 7.40
CA GLU A 291 9.97 12.66 8.42
C GLU A 291 8.89 11.71 7.93
N THR A 292 9.01 10.44 8.31
CA THR A 292 7.94 9.45 8.15
C THR A 292 7.37 9.10 9.50
N LEU A 293 6.04 9.09 9.60
CA LEU A 293 5.32 8.64 10.79
C LEU A 293 4.71 7.27 10.51
N ILE A 294 4.93 6.30 11.39
CA ILE A 294 4.36 4.93 11.32
C ILE A 294 3.49 4.73 12.54
N THR A 295 2.21 4.38 12.33
CA THR A 295 1.25 4.16 13.42
C THR A 295 0.04 3.33 12.97
N SER A 296 -0.91 3.04 13.89
CA SER A 296 -2.21 2.46 13.56
C SER A 296 -3.17 3.52 12.98
N LEU A 297 -4.23 3.07 12.33
CA LEU A 297 -5.25 3.95 11.77
C LEU A 297 -5.94 4.77 12.88
N GLU A 298 -6.30 4.11 13.98
CA GLU A 298 -7.01 4.69 15.13
C GLU A 298 -6.17 5.74 15.86
N LYS A 299 -4.84 5.63 15.74
CA LYS A 299 -3.88 6.55 16.36
C LYS A 299 -3.35 7.62 15.44
N ALA A 300 -3.80 7.67 14.18
CA ALA A 300 -3.26 8.59 13.18
C ALA A 300 -3.32 10.06 13.61
N VAL A 301 -4.45 10.52 14.16
CA VAL A 301 -4.62 11.90 14.63
C VAL A 301 -3.72 12.20 15.83
N ASP A 302 -3.69 11.30 16.84
CA ASP A 302 -2.81 11.46 18.01
C ASP A 302 -1.34 11.46 17.63
N ALA A 303 -0.95 10.61 16.66
CA ALA A 303 0.42 10.53 16.17
C ALA A 303 0.85 11.82 15.44
N LEU A 304 -0.03 12.42 14.63
CA LEU A 304 0.23 13.71 13.99
C LEU A 304 0.33 14.86 15.00
N GLN A 305 -0.24 14.70 16.21
CA GLN A 305 -0.09 15.62 17.33
C GLN A 305 1.14 15.31 18.21
N GLY A 306 1.94 14.31 17.85
CA GLY A 306 3.15 13.92 18.59
C GLY A 306 2.91 13.13 19.88
N LYS A 307 1.72 12.54 20.07
CA LYS A 307 1.36 11.80 21.29
C LYS A 307 1.73 10.30 21.23
N THR A 308 1.90 9.75 20.06
CA THR A 308 2.17 8.32 19.81
C THR A 308 2.77 8.12 18.42
N GLY A 309 2.98 6.86 17.99
CA GLY A 309 3.56 6.52 16.70
C GLY A 309 5.09 6.46 16.76
N THR A 310 5.70 6.07 15.64
CA THR A 310 7.16 6.11 15.46
C THR A 310 7.51 7.13 14.39
N VAL A 311 8.30 8.13 14.73
CA VAL A 311 8.85 9.11 13.80
C VAL A 311 10.20 8.62 13.30
N VAL A 312 10.32 8.35 11.98
CA VAL A 312 11.59 8.06 11.30
C VAL A 312 12.15 9.36 10.72
N TYR A 313 13.40 9.69 11.04
CA TYR A 313 14.05 10.96 10.69
C TYR A 313 15.52 10.78 10.30
N ALA A 314 16.09 11.73 9.55
CA ALA A 314 17.49 11.75 9.15
C ALA A 314 18.43 12.17 10.29
#